data_a6efd19620573235a58a3c2798f33274
#
_entry.id   a6efd19620573235a58a3c2798f33274
#
_cell.length_a   1.000
_cell.length_b   1.000
_cell.length_c   1.000
_cell.angle_alpha   90.00
_cell.angle_beta   90.00
_cell.angle_gamma   90.00
#
_symmetry.space_group_name_H-M   'P 1'
#
loop_
_entity.id
_entity.type
_entity.pdbx_description
1 polymer ?
#
loop_
_entity_poly.entity_id
_entity_poly.type
_entity_poly.pdbx_seq_one_letter_code
_entity_poly.pdbx_strand_id
1 'polypeptide(L)'
;MDMTTIYLVRHGQTAWNREEVFRGRADIPLNETGHKEALLTGQYLRGVCIDAIYSSPLSRALETAGAIARPQGIEVQTLEGVIDIDFGGWQGLSHGAVRERYEELYRQWKDTPHLVRFSGGESLGEVRERALEAIHGVVRDHAGGTLAMVSHRVVNKIVICGLLGLDNSHFWEIGQDTGCINVLEFGEGFTLRCLNDTSHLKTIEGERVRIDF
;
A
#
# COMPACT_ATOMS: atom_id res chain seq x y z
N MET A 1 4.48 -24.19 -14.18
CA MET A 1 3.55 -23.79 -13.09
C MET A 1 2.76 -22.60 -13.60
N ASP A 2 1.46 -22.57 -13.31
CA ASP A 2 0.62 -21.45 -13.73
C ASP A 2 1.04 -20.20 -12.95
N MET A 3 1.15 -19.07 -13.64
CA MET A 3 1.68 -17.81 -13.07
C MET A 3 0.56 -17.01 -12.42
N THR A 4 0.68 -16.72 -11.14
CA THR A 4 -0.25 -15.85 -10.42
C THR A 4 0.18 -14.40 -10.54
N THR A 5 -0.74 -13.52 -10.93
CA THR A 5 -0.49 -12.08 -11.06
C THR A 5 -1.25 -11.31 -9.99
N ILE A 6 -0.57 -10.39 -9.30
CA ILE A 6 -1.17 -9.47 -8.32
C ILE A 6 -0.98 -8.02 -8.78
N TYR A 7 -2.08 -7.30 -8.96
CA TYR A 7 -2.11 -5.85 -9.05
C TYR A 7 -2.14 -5.27 -7.63
N LEU A 8 -0.96 -4.95 -7.07
CA LEU A 8 -0.82 -4.38 -5.74
C LEU A 8 -1.00 -2.86 -5.82
N VAL A 9 -2.10 -2.37 -5.27
CA VAL A 9 -2.53 -0.96 -5.35
C VAL A 9 -2.33 -0.28 -3.99
N ARG A 10 -1.80 0.94 -3.99
CA ARG A 10 -1.89 1.81 -2.83
C ARG A 10 -3.24 2.53 -2.85
N HIS A 11 -3.93 2.61 -1.71
CA HIS A 11 -5.18 3.36 -1.58
C HIS A 11 -5.07 4.81 -2.09
N GLY A 12 -6.18 5.39 -2.50
CA GLY A 12 -6.28 6.79 -2.93
C GLY A 12 -5.95 7.81 -1.81
N GLN A 13 -5.87 9.08 -2.17
CA GLN A 13 -5.51 10.17 -1.27
C GLN A 13 -6.53 10.34 -0.13
N THR A 14 -6.03 10.68 1.07
CA THR A 14 -6.82 11.10 2.24
C THR A 14 -6.49 12.54 2.63
N ALA A 15 -7.28 13.17 3.51
CA ALA A 15 -6.93 14.49 4.05
C ALA A 15 -5.55 14.48 4.70
N TRP A 16 -5.23 13.45 5.46
CA TRP A 16 -3.94 13.33 6.17
C TRP A 16 -2.73 13.07 5.24
N ASN A 17 -2.94 12.68 3.97
CA ASN A 17 -1.87 12.73 2.99
C ASN A 17 -1.44 14.17 2.70
N ARG A 18 -2.40 15.10 2.56
CA ARG A 18 -2.14 16.52 2.28
C ARG A 18 -1.59 17.28 3.48
N GLU A 19 -2.02 16.88 4.69
CA GLU A 19 -1.65 17.51 5.97
C GLU A 19 -0.35 16.94 6.54
N GLU A 20 0.28 15.99 5.87
CA GLU A 20 1.52 15.35 6.31
C GLU A 20 1.42 14.74 7.72
N VAL A 21 0.32 14.03 7.99
CA VAL A 21 0.04 13.39 9.28
C VAL A 21 0.31 11.89 9.20
N PHE A 22 0.96 11.34 10.22
CA PHE A 22 1.15 9.89 10.37
C PHE A 22 -0.20 9.21 10.63
N ARG A 23 -0.65 8.43 9.67
CA ARG A 23 -1.97 7.77 9.73
C ARG A 23 -1.92 6.45 10.47
N GLY A 24 -1.04 5.56 10.02
CA GLY A 24 -1.00 4.20 10.52
C GLY A 24 -2.39 3.54 10.45
N ARG A 25 -2.82 2.99 11.57
CA ARG A 25 -4.12 2.30 11.70
C ARG A 25 -5.30 3.22 12.00
N ALA A 26 -5.07 4.54 12.13
CA ALA A 26 -6.20 5.48 12.20
C ALA A 26 -7.04 5.37 10.92
N ASP A 27 -8.36 5.21 11.10
CA ASP A 27 -9.27 4.97 9.98
C ASP A 27 -9.78 6.30 9.41
N ILE A 28 -9.00 6.86 8.49
CA ILE A 28 -9.28 8.10 7.76
C ILE A 28 -9.76 7.74 6.35
N PRO A 29 -10.95 8.18 5.92
CA PRO A 29 -11.52 7.89 4.61
C PRO A 29 -10.78 8.61 3.48
N LEU A 30 -11.09 8.24 2.24
CA LEU A 30 -10.64 8.97 1.05
C LEU A 30 -11.17 10.42 1.08
N ASN A 31 -10.36 11.35 0.58
CA ASN A 31 -10.83 12.69 0.26
C ASN A 31 -11.37 12.74 -1.19
N GLU A 32 -11.80 13.91 -1.65
CA GLU A 32 -12.35 14.09 -2.99
C GLU A 32 -11.40 13.63 -4.10
N THR A 33 -10.11 13.98 -3.98
CA THR A 33 -9.06 13.52 -4.92
C THR A 33 -8.87 12.02 -4.85
N GLY A 34 -8.86 11.43 -3.63
CA GLY A 34 -8.75 9.98 -3.44
C GLY A 34 -9.91 9.20 -4.07
N HIS A 35 -11.14 9.71 -4.02
CA HIS A 35 -12.27 9.10 -4.72
C HIS A 35 -12.09 9.15 -6.24
N LYS A 36 -11.56 10.25 -6.80
CA LYS A 36 -11.22 10.33 -8.23
C LYS A 36 -10.12 9.35 -8.60
N GLU A 37 -9.05 9.26 -7.78
CA GLU A 37 -7.97 8.27 -7.97
C GLU A 37 -8.52 6.84 -7.97
N ALA A 38 -9.35 6.49 -6.99
CA ALA A 38 -9.98 5.16 -6.89
C ALA A 38 -10.83 4.83 -8.13
N LEU A 39 -11.65 5.79 -8.59
CA LEU A 39 -12.47 5.63 -9.78
C LEU A 39 -11.62 5.38 -11.03
N LEU A 40 -10.58 6.18 -11.25
CA LEU A 40 -9.67 6.03 -12.40
C LEU A 40 -8.89 4.72 -12.34
N THR A 41 -8.48 4.27 -11.14
CA THR A 41 -7.86 2.96 -10.94
C THR A 41 -8.80 1.82 -11.33
N GLY A 42 -10.08 1.88 -10.90
CA GLY A 42 -11.10 0.92 -11.29
C GLY A 42 -11.38 0.90 -12.80
N GLN A 43 -11.40 2.08 -13.44
CA GLN A 43 -11.54 2.19 -14.90
C GLN A 43 -10.34 1.58 -15.65
N TYR A 44 -9.14 1.84 -15.17
CA TYR A 44 -7.90 1.30 -15.74
C TYR A 44 -7.85 -0.22 -15.69
N LEU A 45 -8.23 -0.80 -14.56
CA LEU A 45 -8.24 -2.25 -14.36
C LEU A 45 -9.48 -2.95 -14.93
N ARG A 46 -10.46 -2.21 -15.49
CA ARG A 46 -11.70 -2.80 -16.03
C ARG A 46 -11.48 -3.84 -17.12
N GLY A 47 -10.41 -3.69 -17.91
CA GLY A 47 -10.06 -4.63 -18.98
C GLY A 47 -9.26 -5.86 -18.53
N VAL A 48 -8.91 -5.94 -17.24
CA VAL A 48 -8.19 -7.07 -16.65
C VAL A 48 -9.21 -8.06 -16.10
N CYS A 49 -9.12 -9.34 -16.47
CA CYS A 49 -9.93 -10.40 -15.87
C CYS A 49 -9.36 -10.69 -14.47
N ILE A 50 -9.96 -10.10 -13.43
CA ILE A 50 -9.57 -10.30 -12.03
C ILE A 50 -10.41 -11.43 -11.44
N ASP A 51 -9.78 -12.40 -10.78
CA ASP A 51 -10.44 -13.55 -10.17
C ASP A 51 -10.86 -13.27 -8.71
N ALA A 52 -10.06 -12.47 -7.97
CA ALA A 52 -10.39 -12.08 -6.60
C ALA A 52 -9.78 -10.71 -6.24
N ILE A 53 -10.43 -10.01 -5.31
CA ILE A 53 -10.00 -8.70 -4.84
C ILE A 53 -9.87 -8.72 -3.32
N TYR A 54 -8.66 -8.40 -2.85
CA TYR A 54 -8.33 -8.30 -1.43
C TYR A 54 -8.06 -6.85 -1.03
N SER A 55 -8.38 -6.51 0.21
CA SER A 55 -8.13 -5.17 0.75
C SER A 55 -7.74 -5.21 2.22
N SER A 56 -6.86 -4.29 2.62
CA SER A 56 -6.77 -3.88 4.02
C SER A 56 -8.16 -3.52 4.55
N PRO A 57 -8.46 -3.78 5.84
CA PRO A 57 -9.77 -3.47 6.44
C PRO A 57 -10.04 -1.98 6.63
N LEU A 58 -9.05 -1.10 6.46
CA LEU A 58 -9.22 0.34 6.63
C LEU A 58 -10.06 0.97 5.50
N SER A 59 -10.95 1.90 5.86
CA SER A 59 -11.95 2.50 4.97
C SER A 59 -11.36 3.00 3.64
N ARG A 60 -10.24 3.74 3.67
CA ARG A 60 -9.54 4.24 2.48
C ARG A 60 -9.13 3.15 1.50
N ALA A 61 -8.75 1.97 2.01
CA ALA A 61 -8.38 0.84 1.18
C ALA A 61 -9.62 0.11 0.64
N LEU A 62 -10.64 -0.10 1.50
CA LEU A 62 -11.92 -0.70 1.10
C LEU A 62 -12.63 0.13 0.04
N GLU A 63 -12.66 1.46 0.17
CA GLU A 63 -13.27 2.36 -0.81
C GLU A 63 -12.54 2.29 -2.15
N THR A 64 -11.20 2.23 -2.14
CA THR A 64 -10.40 2.06 -3.36
C THR A 64 -10.64 0.69 -3.98
N ALA A 65 -10.64 -0.38 -3.18
CA ALA A 65 -10.94 -1.75 -3.66
C ALA A 65 -12.35 -1.86 -4.21
N GLY A 66 -13.33 -1.22 -3.57
CA GLY A 66 -14.72 -1.16 -4.04
C GLY A 66 -14.88 -0.51 -5.42
N ALA A 67 -14.05 0.51 -5.72
CA ALA A 67 -14.03 1.12 -7.05
C ALA A 67 -13.47 0.17 -8.13
N ILE A 68 -12.52 -0.69 -7.77
CA ILE A 68 -11.99 -1.75 -8.66
C ILE A 68 -13.02 -2.89 -8.81
N ALA A 69 -13.66 -3.27 -7.72
CA ALA A 69 -14.58 -4.41 -7.66
C ALA A 69 -15.89 -4.18 -8.43
N ARG A 70 -16.44 -2.96 -8.34
CA ARG A 70 -17.76 -2.64 -8.93
C ARG A 70 -17.86 -2.94 -10.44
N PRO A 71 -16.91 -2.51 -11.31
CA PRO A 71 -16.98 -2.85 -12.73
C PRO A 71 -16.69 -4.32 -13.04
N GLN A 72 -16.10 -5.07 -12.12
CA GLN A 72 -15.80 -6.50 -12.25
C GLN A 72 -16.94 -7.40 -11.75
N GLY A 73 -17.86 -6.87 -10.92
CA GLY A 73 -18.91 -7.66 -10.29
C GLY A 73 -18.38 -8.64 -9.21
N ILE A 74 -17.23 -8.33 -8.61
CA ILE A 74 -16.55 -9.18 -7.61
C ILE A 74 -16.68 -8.54 -6.22
N GLU A 75 -16.84 -9.36 -5.20
CA GLU A 75 -16.82 -8.89 -3.80
C GLU A 75 -15.41 -8.66 -3.30
N VAL A 76 -15.23 -7.63 -2.48
CA VAL A 76 -13.95 -7.34 -1.81
C VAL A 76 -13.82 -8.20 -0.56
N GLN A 77 -12.71 -8.93 -0.44
CA GLN A 77 -12.35 -9.70 0.74
C GLN A 77 -11.35 -8.90 1.59
N THR A 78 -11.57 -8.84 2.90
CA THR A 78 -10.61 -8.21 3.82
C THR A 78 -9.44 -9.13 4.10
N LEU A 79 -8.23 -8.54 4.17
CA LEU A 79 -6.98 -9.25 4.47
C LEU A 79 -6.20 -8.46 5.53
N GLU A 80 -6.28 -8.89 6.78
CA GLU A 80 -5.65 -8.22 7.93
C GLU A 80 -4.13 -8.09 7.78
N GLY A 81 -3.48 -9.08 7.18
CA GLY A 81 -2.02 -9.07 7.00
C GLY A 81 -1.50 -7.89 6.18
N VAL A 82 -2.35 -7.21 5.39
CA VAL A 82 -1.97 -6.02 4.61
C VAL A 82 -2.52 -4.71 5.19
N ILE A 83 -2.97 -4.69 6.46
CA ILE A 83 -3.31 -3.45 7.19
C ILE A 83 -2.08 -2.56 7.31
N ASP A 84 -2.28 -1.22 7.40
CA ASP A 84 -1.15 -0.28 7.52
C ASP A 84 -0.32 -0.54 8.79
N ILE A 85 0.92 -0.04 8.79
CA ILE A 85 1.79 -0.09 9.97
C ILE A 85 1.14 0.62 11.15
N ASP A 86 1.30 0.04 12.33
CA ASP A 86 0.99 0.74 13.57
C ASP A 86 2.15 1.67 13.97
N PHE A 87 1.95 2.97 13.84
CA PHE A 87 2.94 3.96 14.25
C PHE A 87 2.90 4.29 15.76
N GLY A 88 2.07 3.58 16.55
CA GLY A 88 1.95 3.83 17.98
C GLY A 88 1.64 5.28 18.29
N GLY A 89 2.44 5.89 19.18
CA GLY A 89 2.25 7.28 19.62
C GLY A 89 2.44 8.37 18.54
N TRP A 90 2.84 8.02 17.33
CA TRP A 90 2.95 8.99 16.23
C TRP A 90 1.64 9.16 15.46
N GLN A 91 0.69 8.24 15.59
CA GLN A 91 -0.58 8.30 14.87
C GLN A 91 -1.36 9.57 15.25
N GLY A 92 -1.82 10.31 14.25
CA GLY A 92 -2.51 11.58 14.38
C GLY A 92 -1.60 12.80 14.56
N LEU A 93 -0.27 12.61 14.62
CA LEU A 93 0.68 13.72 14.68
C LEU A 93 1.19 14.09 13.29
N SER A 94 1.37 15.40 13.04
CA SER A 94 2.06 15.88 11.86
C SER A 94 3.55 15.54 11.91
N HIS A 95 4.21 15.49 10.73
CA HIS A 95 5.67 15.32 10.67
C HIS A 95 6.42 16.36 11.48
N GLY A 96 5.94 17.63 11.51
CA GLY A 96 6.50 18.69 12.33
C GLY A 96 6.40 18.40 13.83
N ALA A 97 5.23 17.96 14.30
CA ALA A 97 5.02 17.62 15.70
C ALA A 97 5.83 16.39 16.13
N VAL A 98 5.95 15.39 15.25
CA VAL A 98 6.78 14.20 15.52
C VAL A 98 8.25 14.58 15.59
N ARG A 99 8.75 15.40 14.66
CA ARG A 99 10.14 15.88 14.67
C ARG A 99 10.47 16.65 15.93
N GLU A 100 9.53 17.47 16.44
CA GLU A 100 9.73 18.23 17.67
C GLU A 100 9.71 17.34 18.94
N ARG A 101 8.78 16.37 19.02
CA ARG A 101 8.57 15.54 20.21
C ARG A 101 9.45 14.31 20.28
N TYR A 102 9.87 13.79 19.13
CA TYR A 102 10.60 12.51 18.98
C TYR A 102 11.80 12.66 18.06
N GLU A 103 12.56 13.76 18.20
CA GLU A 103 13.65 14.18 17.28
C GLU A 103 14.56 13.03 16.88
N GLU A 104 15.11 12.29 17.85
CA GLU A 104 16.06 11.19 17.59
C GLU A 104 15.39 10.04 16.82
N LEU A 105 14.18 9.62 17.23
CA LEU A 105 13.47 8.53 16.56
C LEU A 105 13.02 8.96 15.14
N TYR A 106 12.64 10.24 14.96
CA TYR A 106 12.30 10.78 13.65
C TYR A 106 13.52 10.80 12.72
N ARG A 107 14.69 11.16 13.24
CA ARG A 107 15.96 11.10 12.50
C ARG A 107 16.26 9.66 12.09
N GLN A 108 16.17 8.70 13.02
CA GLN A 108 16.35 7.27 12.70
C GLN A 108 15.34 6.80 11.64
N TRP A 109 14.07 7.23 11.72
CA TRP A 109 13.07 6.89 10.70
C TRP A 109 13.48 7.38 9.30
N LYS A 110 14.11 8.54 9.20
CA LYS A 110 14.60 9.08 7.92
C LYS A 110 15.87 8.38 7.42
N ASP A 111 16.80 8.09 8.32
CA ASP A 111 18.14 7.64 7.95
C ASP A 111 18.28 6.11 7.96
N THR A 112 17.66 5.44 8.92
CA THR A 112 17.76 4.00 9.16
C THR A 112 16.42 3.38 9.57
N PRO A 113 15.36 3.46 8.70
CA PRO A 113 13.99 3.08 9.05
C PRO A 113 13.86 1.62 9.51
N HIS A 114 14.75 0.75 9.02
CA HIS A 114 14.78 -0.67 9.37
C HIS A 114 15.16 -0.96 10.83
N LEU A 115 15.77 0.01 11.53
CA LEU A 115 16.13 -0.10 12.95
C LEU A 115 15.07 0.50 13.88
N VAL A 116 14.07 1.19 13.32
CA VAL A 116 13.03 1.84 14.12
C VAL A 116 12.01 0.83 14.63
N ARG A 117 11.70 0.94 15.94
CA ARG A 117 10.54 0.30 16.57
C ARG A 117 9.69 1.38 17.23
N PHE A 118 8.44 1.50 16.79
CA PHE A 118 7.51 2.46 17.38
C PHE A 118 7.00 1.95 18.72
N SER A 119 7.06 2.78 19.77
CA SER A 119 6.54 2.43 21.07
C SER A 119 5.02 2.23 21.03
N GLY A 120 4.57 1.04 21.41
CA GLY A 120 3.16 0.65 21.26
C GLY A 120 2.70 0.43 19.83
N GLY A 121 3.64 0.32 18.88
CA GLY A 121 3.40 0.07 17.47
C GLY A 121 4.29 -1.03 16.92
N GLU A 122 4.47 -1.06 15.59
CA GLU A 122 5.22 -2.08 14.86
C GLU A 122 6.59 -1.55 14.39
N SER A 123 7.52 -2.46 14.13
CA SER A 123 8.70 -2.26 13.30
C SER A 123 8.42 -2.62 11.84
N LEU A 124 9.29 -2.17 10.91
CA LEU A 124 9.21 -2.62 9.51
C LEU A 124 9.40 -4.14 9.35
N GLY A 125 10.13 -4.79 10.27
CA GLY A 125 10.30 -6.24 10.29
C GLY A 125 9.00 -6.97 10.55
N GLU A 126 8.22 -6.56 11.56
CA GLU A 126 6.92 -7.14 11.88
C GLU A 126 5.90 -6.93 10.75
N VAL A 127 5.90 -5.75 10.12
CA VAL A 127 5.08 -5.48 8.93
C VAL A 127 5.45 -6.41 7.77
N ARG A 128 6.75 -6.63 7.54
CA ARG A 128 7.25 -7.53 6.49
C ARG A 128 6.77 -8.95 6.69
N GLU A 129 6.93 -9.48 7.90
CA GLU A 129 6.57 -10.85 8.24
C GLU A 129 5.09 -11.12 7.97
N ARG A 130 4.18 -10.32 8.59
CA ARG A 130 2.74 -10.52 8.41
C ARG A 130 2.25 -10.28 6.97
N ALA A 131 2.82 -9.28 6.27
CA ALA A 131 2.36 -8.96 4.93
C ALA A 131 2.81 -10.01 3.89
N LEU A 132 4.05 -10.49 3.98
CA LEU A 132 4.53 -11.57 3.10
C LEU A 132 3.82 -12.89 3.37
N GLU A 133 3.56 -13.23 4.63
CA GLU A 133 2.77 -14.42 4.99
C GLU A 133 1.37 -14.36 4.34
N ALA A 134 0.68 -13.23 4.48
CA ALA A 134 -0.64 -13.03 3.90
C ALA A 134 -0.63 -13.14 2.36
N ILE A 135 0.34 -12.50 1.70
CA ILE A 135 0.47 -12.54 0.23
C ILE A 135 0.78 -13.95 -0.25
N HIS A 136 1.71 -14.66 0.38
CA HIS A 136 2.01 -16.04 0.02
C HIS A 136 0.81 -16.98 0.25
N GLY A 137 -0.01 -16.71 1.27
CA GLY A 137 -1.28 -17.42 1.48
C GLY A 137 -2.21 -17.23 0.28
N VAL A 138 -2.49 -15.98 -0.07
CA VAL A 138 -3.36 -15.63 -1.21
C VAL A 138 -2.82 -16.20 -2.53
N VAL A 139 -1.51 -16.15 -2.78
CA VAL A 139 -0.89 -16.73 -4.00
C VAL A 139 -1.10 -18.24 -4.08
N ARG A 140 -0.97 -18.96 -2.94
CA ARG A 140 -1.23 -20.41 -2.91
C ARG A 140 -2.70 -20.75 -3.21
N ASP A 141 -3.62 -19.98 -2.62
CA ASP A 141 -5.07 -20.21 -2.77
C ASP A 141 -5.58 -19.88 -4.17
N HIS A 142 -4.85 -19.05 -4.94
CA HIS A 142 -5.20 -18.59 -6.28
C HIS A 142 -4.10 -18.88 -7.30
N ALA A 143 -3.50 -20.07 -7.25
CA ALA A 143 -2.46 -20.46 -8.20
C ALA A 143 -2.92 -20.33 -9.65
N GLY A 144 -2.19 -19.57 -10.46
CA GLY A 144 -2.52 -19.28 -11.87
C GLY A 144 -3.55 -18.16 -12.08
N GLY A 145 -4.06 -17.55 -11.00
CA GLY A 145 -5.07 -16.49 -11.07
C GLY A 145 -4.49 -15.08 -11.19
N THR A 146 -5.38 -14.14 -11.50
CA THR A 146 -5.09 -12.70 -11.52
C THR A 146 -5.87 -12.00 -10.41
N LEU A 147 -5.18 -11.29 -9.54
CA LEU A 147 -5.72 -10.72 -8.32
C LEU A 147 -5.50 -9.20 -8.27
N ALA A 148 -6.39 -8.48 -7.58
CA ALA A 148 -6.11 -7.13 -7.14
C ALA A 148 -6.00 -7.11 -5.60
N MET A 149 -5.04 -6.34 -5.09
CA MET A 149 -4.85 -6.18 -3.65
C MET A 149 -4.64 -4.71 -3.31
N VAL A 150 -5.46 -4.16 -2.43
CA VAL A 150 -5.35 -2.76 -2.02
C VAL A 150 -4.80 -2.65 -0.61
N SER A 151 -3.71 -1.91 -0.48
CA SER A 151 -3.00 -1.73 0.78
C SER A 151 -2.41 -0.30 0.89
N HIS A 152 -1.32 -0.14 1.61
CA HIS A 152 -0.78 1.11 2.09
C HIS A 152 0.67 1.31 1.67
N ARG A 153 1.15 2.55 1.73
CA ARG A 153 2.50 2.94 1.33
C ARG A 153 3.58 2.08 1.99
N VAL A 154 3.56 2.00 3.34
CA VAL A 154 4.59 1.28 4.09
C VAL A 154 4.55 -0.21 3.76
N VAL A 155 3.36 -0.79 3.76
CA VAL A 155 3.18 -2.22 3.46
C VAL A 155 3.66 -2.56 2.06
N ASN A 156 3.25 -1.78 1.03
CA ASN A 156 3.66 -2.03 -0.35
C ASN A 156 5.17 -1.94 -0.53
N LYS A 157 5.83 -0.91 0.06
CA LYS A 157 7.30 -0.78 0.01
C LYS A 157 7.99 -2.01 0.62
N ILE A 158 7.57 -2.43 1.80
CA ILE A 158 8.16 -3.56 2.52
C ILE A 158 7.90 -4.89 1.82
N VAL A 159 6.71 -5.08 1.26
CA VAL A 159 6.39 -6.26 0.44
C VAL A 159 7.31 -6.33 -0.77
N ILE A 160 7.46 -5.23 -1.51
CA ILE A 160 8.30 -5.18 -2.71
C ILE A 160 9.77 -5.45 -2.33
N CYS A 161 10.30 -4.80 -1.29
CA CYS A 161 11.65 -5.10 -0.77
C CYS A 161 11.79 -6.59 -0.45
N GLY A 162 10.83 -7.15 0.29
CA GLY A 162 10.85 -8.57 0.71
C GLY A 162 10.87 -9.54 -0.46
N LEU A 163 10.01 -9.33 -1.44
CA LEU A 163 9.90 -10.17 -2.63
C LEU A 163 11.12 -10.07 -3.55
N LEU A 164 11.78 -8.92 -3.59
CA LEU A 164 13.04 -8.71 -4.34
C LEU A 164 14.28 -9.22 -3.58
N GLY A 165 14.14 -9.76 -2.35
CA GLY A 165 15.27 -10.19 -1.54
C GLY A 165 16.07 -9.04 -0.92
N LEU A 166 15.55 -7.80 -0.98
CA LEU A 166 16.13 -6.64 -0.34
C LEU A 166 15.77 -6.63 1.15
N ASP A 167 16.65 -6.12 2.00
CA ASP A 167 16.31 -5.86 3.38
C ASP A 167 15.55 -4.52 3.54
N ASN A 168 15.07 -4.24 4.75
CA ASN A 168 14.24 -3.06 5.00
C ASN A 168 15.03 -1.73 5.01
N SER A 169 16.37 -1.73 4.84
CA SER A 169 17.16 -0.51 4.68
C SER A 169 16.85 0.20 3.37
N HIS A 170 16.39 -0.54 2.36
CA HIS A 170 15.98 -0.03 1.05
C HIS A 170 14.56 0.61 1.04
N PHE A 171 13.93 0.76 2.21
CA PHE A 171 12.56 1.28 2.34
C PHE A 171 12.31 2.60 1.61
N TRP A 172 13.27 3.54 1.68
CA TRP A 172 13.13 4.85 1.04
C TRP A 172 13.44 4.84 -0.45
N GLU A 173 14.01 3.77 -0.98
CA GLU A 173 14.33 3.63 -2.41
C GLU A 173 13.11 3.21 -3.26
N ILE A 174 12.04 2.73 -2.61
CA ILE A 174 10.81 2.29 -3.27
C ILE A 174 9.76 3.40 -3.24
N GLY A 175 9.49 4.03 -4.40
CA GLY A 175 8.40 5.01 -4.55
C GLY A 175 7.03 4.36 -4.48
N GLN A 176 6.05 4.99 -3.81
CA GLN A 176 4.66 4.54 -3.77
C GLN A 176 3.73 5.76 -3.66
N ASP A 177 3.25 6.28 -4.78
CA ASP A 177 2.27 7.38 -4.86
C ASP A 177 0.85 6.89 -4.51
N THR A 178 -0.07 7.80 -4.13
CA THR A 178 -1.49 7.46 -3.93
C THR A 178 -2.10 6.93 -5.23
N GLY A 179 -2.93 5.89 -5.14
CA GLY A 179 -3.55 5.25 -6.29
C GLY A 179 -2.58 4.56 -7.25
N CYS A 180 -1.28 4.42 -6.93
CA CYS A 180 -0.34 3.72 -7.78
C CYS A 180 -0.63 2.22 -7.88
N ILE A 181 -0.24 1.64 -9.00
CA ILE A 181 -0.35 0.21 -9.27
C ILE A 181 1.06 -0.37 -9.41
N ASN A 182 1.29 -1.51 -8.74
CA ASN A 182 2.46 -2.35 -8.94
C ASN A 182 1.99 -3.71 -9.47
N VAL A 183 2.72 -4.32 -10.39
CA VAL A 183 2.37 -5.63 -10.95
C VAL A 183 3.40 -6.64 -10.54
N LEU A 184 2.95 -7.66 -9.81
CA LEU A 184 3.76 -8.72 -9.21
C LEU A 184 3.36 -10.05 -9.85
N GLU A 185 4.32 -10.85 -10.30
CA GLU A 185 4.09 -12.18 -10.85
C GLU A 185 4.83 -13.24 -10.03
N PHE A 186 4.11 -14.31 -9.72
CA PHE A 186 4.59 -15.46 -8.95
C PHE A 186 4.48 -16.72 -9.80
N GLY A 187 5.61 -17.39 -10.03
CA GLY A 187 5.72 -18.65 -10.75
C GLY A 187 6.76 -19.55 -10.09
N GLU A 188 7.79 -19.97 -10.82
CA GLU A 188 8.97 -20.63 -10.22
C GLU A 188 9.78 -19.68 -9.33
N GLY A 189 9.62 -18.37 -9.55
CA GLY A 189 10.20 -17.28 -8.78
C GLY A 189 9.25 -16.10 -8.76
N PHE A 190 9.79 -14.95 -8.36
CA PHE A 190 9.08 -13.68 -8.32
C PHE A 190 9.58 -12.72 -9.41
N THR A 191 8.67 -11.99 -10.04
CA THR A 191 9.00 -10.92 -10.98
C THR A 191 8.19 -9.65 -10.67
N LEU A 192 8.88 -8.53 -10.50
CA LEU A 192 8.26 -7.20 -10.48
C LEU A 192 8.15 -6.67 -11.91
N ARG A 193 6.95 -6.65 -12.47
CA ARG A 193 6.68 -6.18 -13.85
C ARG A 193 6.48 -4.68 -13.95
N CYS A 194 5.90 -4.09 -12.93
CA CYS A 194 5.63 -2.67 -12.87
C CYS A 194 5.77 -2.16 -11.45
N LEU A 195 6.34 -0.98 -11.28
CA LEU A 195 6.51 -0.31 -10.00
C LEU A 195 5.93 1.10 -10.07
N ASN A 196 5.05 1.44 -9.11
CA ASN A 196 4.54 2.79 -8.89
C ASN A 196 3.91 3.43 -10.14
N ASP A 197 3.17 2.66 -10.95
CA ASP A 197 2.49 3.21 -12.12
C ASP A 197 1.31 4.08 -11.74
N THR A 198 1.33 5.34 -12.16
CA THR A 198 0.26 6.32 -11.99
C THR A 198 -0.20 6.89 -13.33
N SER A 199 0.10 6.22 -14.44
CA SER A 199 -0.21 6.69 -15.80
C SER A 199 -1.69 6.96 -16.03
N HIS A 200 -2.56 6.19 -15.36
CA HIS A 200 -4.01 6.34 -15.38
C HIS A 200 -4.53 7.58 -14.63
N LEU A 201 -3.70 8.23 -13.81
CA LEU A 201 -4.06 9.39 -13.00
C LEU A 201 -3.63 10.74 -13.60
N LYS A 202 -3.10 10.77 -14.83
CA LYS A 202 -2.59 11.98 -15.49
C LYS A 202 -3.62 13.10 -15.59
N THR A 203 -4.90 12.77 -15.74
CA THR A 203 -5.98 13.76 -15.88
C THR A 203 -6.23 14.59 -14.61
N ILE A 204 -5.78 14.11 -13.46
CA ILE A 204 -5.91 14.77 -12.15
C ILE A 204 -4.55 15.08 -11.51
N GLU A 205 -3.46 15.09 -12.29
CA GLU A 205 -2.10 15.25 -11.76
C GLU A 205 -1.92 16.52 -10.92
N GLY A 206 -2.53 17.63 -11.32
CA GLY A 206 -2.49 18.90 -10.60
C GLY A 206 -3.21 18.91 -9.24
N GLU A 207 -4.07 17.92 -8.97
CA GLU A 207 -4.81 17.78 -7.70
C GLU A 207 -4.09 16.86 -6.70
N ARG A 208 -3.06 16.13 -7.14
CA ARG A 208 -2.36 15.11 -6.38
C ARG A 208 -1.19 15.70 -5.61
N VAL A 209 -0.99 15.17 -4.42
CA VAL A 209 0.20 15.47 -3.61
C VAL A 209 1.17 14.31 -3.74
N ARG A 210 2.33 14.57 -4.34
CA ARG A 210 3.45 13.63 -4.38
C ARG A 210 4.31 13.88 -3.15
N ILE A 211 4.04 13.13 -2.10
CA ILE A 211 4.82 13.21 -0.86
C ILE A 211 5.31 11.81 -0.53
N ASP A 212 6.60 11.63 -0.66
CA ASP A 212 7.32 10.43 -0.24
C ASP A 212 8.37 10.86 0.80
N PHE A 213 8.05 10.73 2.09
CA PHE A 213 8.97 11.04 3.18
C PHE A 213 9.48 9.82 3.87
#